data_448ce0b231502de8b5b504b1c09b30d4
#
_entry.id   448ce0b231502de8b5b504b1c09b30d4
#
_cell.length_a   1.000
_cell.length_b   1.000
_cell.length_c   1.000
_cell.angle_alpha   90.00
_cell.angle_beta   90.00
_cell.angle_gamma   90.00
#
_symmetry.space_group_name_H-M   'P 1'
#
loop_
_entity.id
_entity.type
_entity.pdbx_description
1 polymer ?
#
loop_
_entity_poly.entity_id
_entity_poly.type
_entity_poly.pdbx_seq_one_letter_code
_entity_poly.pdbx_strand_id
1 'polypeptide(L)'
;EVWEDRPILSEEPVFELEQKYTGETVESKLARTRAAMKEAGATAHVLTTLDDICWTLNIRGNDVEYFPLVLTYAVIRMDKVDLFVNEKKLSDEIKAHLAADGVILHPYNDIYEDIKKVAAEEVLMVDPGRLNFALYKNIPENVKKVEERNPAILFKCVKNPTEVENIRIAEIKDSVAHVRFMKWLKENVGKETITEMSASDKLDEFRAEMGGFIRPSFGPISAFGEHSAIVHYSSSPETNVELHEGTFLMTDTGAGFYEGSTDITRTYAFGEVSQIMKDHFTLVAISNLNLASPIFKKGCCGMNFDYLARKPFWDRGLDFNHGTGHGVGYLLNIHEGPAGFRYTYRAGESDAFQPGMVITDEPGIYIEGSHGVRLENELLVCEGEKNEYGEFLYFEPITYVPFDLDAINPDIMNAEDKERLNTYHATVYEKVSPYLNDEEKEWLKKYTRAI
;
A
#
# COMPACT_ATOMS: atom_id res chain seq x y z
N GLU A 1 -21.42 17.59 21.66
CA GLU A 1 -21.82 17.50 23.09
C GLU A 1 -20.93 16.54 23.89
N VAL A 2 -20.31 15.55 23.22
CA VAL A 2 -19.39 14.58 23.85
C VAL A 2 -17.92 15.00 23.66
N TRP A 3 -17.65 15.87 22.69
CA TRP A 3 -16.32 16.36 22.34
C TRP A 3 -16.37 17.89 22.18
N GLU A 4 -16.14 18.62 23.26
CA GLU A 4 -16.32 20.08 23.33
C GLU A 4 -15.27 20.85 22.52
N ASP A 5 -14.05 20.35 22.44
CA ASP A 5 -12.91 20.92 21.73
C ASP A 5 -12.65 20.25 20.36
N ARG A 6 -13.69 19.69 19.73
CA ARG A 6 -13.59 19.05 18.42
C ARG A 6 -12.99 20.02 17.41
N PRO A 7 -11.93 19.59 16.67
CA PRO A 7 -11.33 20.39 15.61
C PRO A 7 -12.36 20.76 14.54
N ILE A 8 -12.20 21.93 13.94
CA ILE A 8 -12.93 22.30 12.72
C ILE A 8 -12.51 21.41 11.56
N LEU A 9 -13.33 21.35 10.52
CA LEU A 9 -12.94 20.66 9.28
C LEU A 9 -11.66 21.29 8.73
N SER A 10 -10.75 20.43 8.26
CA SER A 10 -9.50 20.84 7.64
C SER A 10 -9.74 21.83 6.49
N GLU A 11 -8.85 22.81 6.38
CA GLU A 11 -8.76 23.76 5.26
C GLU A 11 -7.47 23.52 4.44
N GLU A 12 -6.78 22.38 4.65
CA GLU A 12 -5.60 22.01 3.89
C GLU A 12 -5.90 21.91 2.38
N PRO A 13 -5.01 22.44 1.53
CA PRO A 13 -5.26 22.52 0.09
C PRO A 13 -5.47 21.15 -0.55
N VAL A 14 -6.39 21.08 -1.49
CA VAL A 14 -6.55 19.98 -2.43
C VAL A 14 -5.63 20.22 -3.62
N PHE A 15 -5.06 19.16 -4.18
CA PHE A 15 -4.35 19.19 -5.45
C PHE A 15 -4.90 18.14 -6.42
N GLU A 16 -4.75 18.38 -7.71
CA GLU A 16 -5.09 17.40 -8.73
C GLU A 16 -3.88 16.52 -9.03
N LEU A 17 -4.14 15.24 -9.20
CA LEU A 17 -3.13 14.32 -9.71
C LEU A 17 -3.22 14.30 -11.24
N GLU A 18 -2.19 14.82 -11.89
CA GLU A 18 -2.15 15.01 -13.34
C GLU A 18 -2.35 13.70 -14.11
N GLN A 19 -2.92 13.78 -15.31
CA GLN A 19 -3.20 12.61 -16.15
C GLN A 19 -1.96 11.78 -16.51
N LYS A 20 -0.76 12.39 -16.54
CA LYS A 20 0.49 11.64 -16.74
C LYS A 20 0.76 10.62 -15.60
N TYR A 21 0.15 10.82 -14.43
CA TYR A 21 0.20 9.89 -13.30
C TYR A 21 -1.02 8.98 -13.26
N THR A 22 -2.23 9.53 -13.44
CA THR A 22 -3.48 8.75 -13.30
C THR A 22 -3.80 7.88 -14.52
N GLY A 23 -3.26 8.21 -15.70
CA GLY A 23 -3.51 7.49 -16.96
C GLY A 23 -4.95 7.55 -17.48
N GLU A 24 -5.91 8.04 -16.67
CA GLU A 24 -7.33 8.06 -16.99
C GLU A 24 -7.98 9.38 -16.55
N THR A 25 -8.84 9.95 -17.40
CA THR A 25 -9.57 11.19 -17.11
C THR A 25 -10.74 10.93 -16.13
N VAL A 26 -11.19 11.99 -15.46
CA VAL A 26 -12.40 11.97 -14.61
C VAL A 26 -13.62 11.54 -15.42
N GLU A 27 -13.79 12.08 -16.64
CA GLU A 27 -14.87 11.71 -17.55
C GLU A 27 -14.91 10.19 -17.81
N SER A 28 -13.76 9.57 -18.10
CA SER A 28 -13.66 8.12 -18.35
C SER A 28 -14.04 7.31 -17.10
N LYS A 29 -13.53 7.68 -15.92
CA LYS A 29 -13.86 7.03 -14.65
C LYS A 29 -15.34 7.12 -14.31
N LEU A 30 -15.94 8.31 -14.50
CA LEU A 30 -17.38 8.52 -14.33
C LEU A 30 -18.19 7.69 -15.32
N ALA A 31 -17.74 7.58 -16.59
CA ALA A 31 -18.43 6.76 -17.59
C ALA A 31 -18.47 5.28 -17.18
N ARG A 32 -17.36 4.72 -16.68
CA ARG A 32 -17.30 3.35 -16.16
C ARG A 32 -18.23 3.16 -14.95
N THR A 33 -18.20 4.09 -14.01
CA THR A 33 -19.06 4.06 -12.82
C THR A 33 -20.54 4.11 -13.21
N ARG A 34 -20.91 5.00 -14.13
CA ARG A 34 -22.29 5.10 -14.64
C ARG A 34 -22.74 3.85 -15.40
N ALA A 35 -21.80 3.20 -16.12
CA ALA A 35 -22.10 1.91 -16.77
C ALA A 35 -22.41 0.81 -15.74
N ALA A 36 -21.62 0.70 -14.68
CA ALA A 36 -21.89 -0.23 -13.59
C ALA A 36 -23.21 0.08 -12.84
N MET A 37 -23.50 1.36 -12.57
CA MET A 37 -24.79 1.78 -12.01
C MET A 37 -25.97 1.35 -12.90
N LYS A 38 -25.85 1.54 -14.22
CA LYS A 38 -26.89 1.14 -15.18
C LYS A 38 -27.09 -0.37 -15.20
N GLU A 39 -26.01 -1.15 -15.13
CA GLU A 39 -26.08 -2.62 -15.05
C GLU A 39 -26.80 -3.09 -13.78
N ALA A 40 -26.53 -2.43 -12.65
CA ALA A 40 -27.22 -2.65 -11.38
C ALA A 40 -28.66 -2.10 -11.37
N GLY A 41 -29.10 -1.39 -12.41
CA GLY A 41 -30.42 -0.74 -12.49
C GLY A 41 -30.56 0.48 -11.58
N ALA A 42 -29.46 1.12 -11.21
CA ALA A 42 -29.42 2.32 -10.40
C ALA A 42 -29.33 3.60 -11.25
N THR A 43 -29.90 4.71 -10.74
CA THR A 43 -29.85 6.04 -11.36
C THR A 43 -28.95 7.01 -10.62
N ALA A 44 -28.66 6.72 -9.34
CA ALA A 44 -27.74 7.48 -8.51
C ALA A 44 -26.92 6.53 -7.65
N HIS A 45 -25.69 6.95 -7.26
CA HIS A 45 -24.79 6.18 -6.39
C HIS A 45 -24.19 7.09 -5.31
N VAL A 46 -24.29 6.67 -4.05
CA VAL A 46 -23.74 7.40 -2.91
C VAL A 46 -22.35 6.86 -2.58
N LEU A 47 -21.35 7.72 -2.65
CA LEU A 47 -19.98 7.45 -2.26
C LEU A 47 -19.66 8.12 -0.92
N THR A 48 -19.10 7.37 0.02
CA THR A 48 -18.69 7.86 1.34
C THR A 48 -17.26 7.49 1.71
N THR A 49 -16.59 6.68 0.90
CA THR A 49 -15.19 6.34 1.05
C THR A 49 -14.32 7.39 0.36
N LEU A 50 -13.41 7.98 1.12
CA LEU A 50 -12.56 9.08 0.66
C LEU A 50 -11.68 8.65 -0.52
N ASP A 51 -11.10 7.45 -0.45
CA ASP A 51 -10.25 6.87 -1.51
C ASP A 51 -10.99 6.81 -2.85
N ASP A 52 -12.23 6.28 -2.82
CA ASP A 52 -13.00 6.05 -4.02
C ASP A 52 -13.40 7.37 -4.69
N ILE A 53 -13.70 8.40 -3.88
CA ILE A 53 -14.02 9.74 -4.38
C ILE A 53 -12.76 10.42 -4.92
N CYS A 54 -11.66 10.38 -4.16
CA CYS A 54 -10.37 10.96 -4.57
C CYS A 54 -9.85 10.30 -5.85
N TRP A 55 -9.97 8.98 -5.98
CA TRP A 55 -9.62 8.25 -7.19
C TRP A 55 -10.52 8.66 -8.37
N THR A 56 -11.85 8.68 -8.18
CA THR A 56 -12.80 8.99 -9.23
C THR A 56 -12.60 10.40 -9.82
N LEU A 57 -12.29 11.38 -8.96
CA LEU A 57 -12.15 12.78 -9.33
C LEU A 57 -10.70 13.23 -9.56
N ASN A 58 -9.74 12.32 -9.52
CA ASN A 58 -8.30 12.60 -9.66
C ASN A 58 -7.77 13.69 -8.70
N ILE A 59 -8.38 13.83 -7.52
CA ILE A 59 -7.98 14.79 -6.49
C ILE A 59 -7.27 14.10 -5.31
N ARG A 60 -6.37 14.84 -4.68
CA ARG A 60 -5.66 14.42 -3.47
C ARG A 60 -5.66 15.59 -2.48
N GLY A 61 -5.47 15.29 -1.19
CA GLY A 61 -5.47 16.32 -0.15
C GLY A 61 -4.66 15.92 1.07
N ASN A 62 -4.83 16.66 2.17
CA ASN A 62 -4.07 16.50 3.40
C ASN A 62 -4.96 16.39 4.64
N ASP A 63 -6.19 15.88 4.50
CA ASP A 63 -7.14 15.82 5.61
C ASP A 63 -6.94 14.64 6.53
N VAL A 64 -6.21 13.64 6.08
CA VAL A 64 -5.90 12.44 6.85
C VAL A 64 -4.40 12.33 6.95
N GLU A 65 -3.91 12.10 8.15
CA GLU A 65 -2.48 11.93 8.39
C GLU A 65 -1.93 10.78 7.53
N TYR A 66 -0.80 10.99 6.87
CA TYR A 66 -0.15 10.08 5.91
C TYR A 66 -0.93 9.84 4.61
N PHE A 67 -2.25 9.75 4.63
CA PHE A 67 -3.04 9.44 3.45
C PHE A 67 -3.45 10.71 2.69
N PRO A 68 -3.15 10.81 1.38
CA PRO A 68 -3.43 12.02 0.60
C PRO A 68 -4.92 12.13 0.22
N LEU A 69 -5.79 12.13 1.21
CA LEU A 69 -7.24 12.08 1.06
C LEU A 69 -7.90 13.42 1.39
N VAL A 70 -9.10 13.61 0.81
CA VAL A 70 -9.95 14.78 1.01
C VAL A 70 -11.22 14.35 1.77
N LEU A 71 -11.54 15.03 2.86
CA LEU A 71 -12.82 14.84 3.55
C LEU A 71 -13.96 15.30 2.64
N THR A 72 -14.72 14.34 2.14
CA THR A 72 -15.77 14.61 1.16
C THR A 72 -16.79 13.47 1.10
N TYR A 73 -17.96 13.76 0.54
CA TYR A 73 -18.97 12.81 0.09
C TYR A 73 -19.31 13.10 -1.36
N ALA A 74 -19.82 12.11 -2.08
CA ALA A 74 -20.30 12.32 -3.44
C ALA A 74 -21.60 11.56 -3.72
N VAL A 75 -22.43 12.15 -4.56
CA VAL A 75 -23.58 11.45 -5.18
C VAL A 75 -23.39 11.54 -6.69
N ILE A 76 -23.08 10.40 -7.30
CA ILE A 76 -22.93 10.31 -8.76
C ILE A 76 -24.29 10.02 -9.37
N ARG A 77 -24.73 10.87 -10.29
CA ARG A 77 -25.92 10.67 -11.11
C ARG A 77 -25.51 10.46 -12.58
N MET A 78 -26.48 10.10 -13.41
CA MET A 78 -26.20 9.80 -14.82
C MET A 78 -25.70 11.00 -15.62
N ASP A 79 -26.02 12.23 -15.19
CA ASP A 79 -25.71 13.50 -15.87
C ASP A 79 -24.78 14.44 -15.09
N LYS A 80 -24.62 14.23 -13.78
CA LYS A 80 -23.83 15.09 -12.89
C LYS A 80 -23.24 14.33 -11.72
N VAL A 81 -22.37 15.00 -10.96
CA VAL A 81 -21.85 14.57 -9.65
C VAL A 81 -22.11 15.71 -8.65
N ASP A 82 -22.80 15.42 -7.55
CA ASP A 82 -22.88 16.35 -6.43
C ASP A 82 -21.76 16.00 -5.44
N LEU A 83 -20.79 16.91 -5.28
CA LEU A 83 -19.62 16.75 -4.40
C LEU A 83 -19.77 17.62 -3.17
N PHE A 84 -19.77 17.02 -2.00
CA PHE A 84 -19.90 17.67 -0.70
C PHE A 84 -18.52 17.82 -0.07
N VAL A 85 -17.99 19.03 -0.04
CA VAL A 85 -16.62 19.34 0.37
C VAL A 85 -16.52 20.72 1.01
N ASN A 86 -15.47 20.97 1.80
CA ASN A 86 -15.14 22.33 2.22
C ASN A 86 -14.52 23.08 1.03
N GLU A 87 -15.28 23.96 0.38
CA GLU A 87 -14.86 24.67 -0.83
C GLU A 87 -13.63 25.56 -0.66
N LYS A 88 -13.30 25.99 0.57
CA LYS A 88 -12.10 26.79 0.86
C LYS A 88 -10.80 26.08 0.50
N LYS A 89 -10.83 24.77 0.40
CA LYS A 89 -9.69 23.90 0.06
C LYS A 89 -9.39 23.84 -1.43
N LEU A 90 -10.36 24.22 -2.26
CA LEU A 90 -10.30 24.12 -3.71
C LEU A 90 -9.83 25.44 -4.30
N SER A 91 -8.77 25.41 -5.09
CA SER A 91 -8.38 26.55 -5.93
C SER A 91 -9.44 26.84 -7.01
N ASP A 92 -9.43 28.04 -7.56
CA ASP A 92 -10.35 28.38 -8.65
C ASP A 92 -10.11 27.51 -9.90
N GLU A 93 -8.89 27.06 -10.13
CA GLU A 93 -8.52 26.14 -11.21
C GLU A 93 -9.17 24.77 -11.00
N ILE A 94 -9.03 24.19 -9.81
CA ILE A 94 -9.66 22.90 -9.45
C ILE A 94 -11.19 22.99 -9.57
N LYS A 95 -11.79 24.07 -9.07
CA LYS A 95 -13.24 24.32 -9.22
C LYS A 95 -13.68 24.35 -10.67
N ALA A 96 -12.89 25.01 -11.53
CA ALA A 96 -13.19 25.09 -12.95
C ALA A 96 -13.09 23.72 -13.65
N HIS A 97 -12.06 22.92 -13.31
CA HIS A 97 -11.91 21.56 -13.85
C HIS A 97 -13.03 20.64 -13.39
N LEU A 98 -13.34 20.61 -12.10
CA LEU A 98 -14.47 19.84 -11.57
C LEU A 98 -15.80 20.23 -12.22
N ALA A 99 -16.05 21.53 -12.42
CA ALA A 99 -17.26 22.00 -13.10
C ALA A 99 -17.31 21.55 -14.57
N ALA A 100 -16.16 21.51 -15.28
CA ALA A 100 -16.07 21.01 -16.65
C ALA A 100 -16.43 19.51 -16.74
N ASP A 101 -16.13 18.74 -15.71
CA ASP A 101 -16.48 17.31 -15.57
C ASP A 101 -17.92 17.07 -15.08
N GLY A 102 -18.71 18.15 -14.93
CA GLY A 102 -20.10 18.08 -14.47
C GLY A 102 -20.25 17.87 -12.96
N VAL A 103 -19.25 18.28 -12.18
CA VAL A 103 -19.29 18.24 -10.70
C VAL A 103 -19.88 19.54 -10.16
N ILE A 104 -20.86 19.43 -9.29
CA ILE A 104 -21.51 20.53 -8.57
C ILE A 104 -21.06 20.48 -7.11
N LEU A 105 -20.51 21.58 -6.61
CA LEU A 105 -19.98 21.69 -5.25
C LEU A 105 -21.09 22.03 -4.25
N HIS A 106 -21.05 21.40 -3.10
CA HIS A 106 -21.92 21.64 -1.96
C HIS A 106 -21.14 21.69 -0.66
N PRO A 107 -21.59 22.42 0.39
CA PRO A 107 -20.99 22.36 1.71
C PRO A 107 -20.95 20.94 2.26
N TYR A 108 -19.86 20.55 2.90
CA TYR A 108 -19.57 19.17 3.35
C TYR A 108 -20.73 18.49 4.09
N ASN A 109 -21.38 19.20 5.04
CA ASN A 109 -22.43 18.62 5.86
C ASN A 109 -23.80 18.59 5.18
N ASP A 110 -23.99 19.24 4.04
CA ASP A 110 -25.27 19.33 3.35
C ASP A 110 -25.73 17.97 2.80
N ILE A 111 -24.84 17.00 2.67
CA ILE A 111 -25.16 15.62 2.27
C ILE A 111 -26.26 15.01 3.13
N TYR A 112 -26.30 15.30 4.46
CA TYR A 112 -27.28 14.74 5.38
C TYR A 112 -28.70 15.29 5.17
N GLU A 113 -28.81 16.50 4.60
CA GLU A 113 -30.10 17.09 4.23
C GLU A 113 -30.47 16.79 2.77
N ASP A 114 -29.48 16.70 1.89
CA ASP A 114 -29.70 16.41 0.48
C ASP A 114 -30.14 14.97 0.23
N ILE A 115 -29.60 14.01 0.97
CA ILE A 115 -30.00 12.62 0.86
C ILE A 115 -31.50 12.41 1.19
N LYS A 116 -32.09 13.26 2.04
CA LYS A 116 -33.53 13.24 2.36
C LYS A 116 -34.43 13.70 1.21
N LYS A 117 -33.83 14.40 0.22
CA LYS A 117 -34.52 15.00 -0.93
C LYS A 117 -34.43 14.12 -2.19
N VAL A 118 -33.81 12.94 -2.09
CA VAL A 118 -33.76 11.99 -3.22
C VAL A 118 -35.17 11.67 -3.69
N ALA A 119 -35.41 11.81 -4.97
CA ALA A 119 -36.76 11.63 -5.54
C ALA A 119 -37.20 10.14 -5.51
N ALA A 120 -38.44 9.89 -5.35
CA ALA A 120 -38.98 8.53 -5.28
C ALA A 120 -38.77 7.71 -6.57
N GLU A 121 -38.57 8.38 -7.68
CA GLU A 121 -38.29 7.79 -9.00
C GLU A 121 -36.84 7.38 -9.16
N GLU A 122 -35.90 7.90 -8.33
CA GLU A 122 -34.50 7.51 -8.35
C GLU A 122 -34.33 6.11 -7.75
N VAL A 123 -33.38 5.36 -8.28
CA VAL A 123 -32.92 4.09 -7.72
C VAL A 123 -31.50 4.33 -7.20
N LEU A 124 -31.35 4.27 -5.88
CA LEU A 124 -30.11 4.64 -5.22
C LEU A 124 -29.23 3.43 -4.96
N MET A 125 -28.07 3.36 -5.60
CA MET A 125 -27.05 2.37 -5.31
C MET A 125 -26.28 2.78 -4.04
N VAL A 126 -26.17 1.86 -3.11
CA VAL A 126 -25.46 2.03 -1.84
C VAL A 126 -24.61 0.81 -1.53
N ASP A 127 -23.44 1.03 -0.98
CA ASP A 127 -22.58 -0.04 -0.45
C ASP A 127 -22.81 -0.15 1.08
N PRO A 128 -23.50 -1.18 1.58
CA PRO A 128 -23.80 -1.29 3.01
C PRO A 128 -22.55 -1.42 3.89
N GLY A 129 -21.45 -1.92 3.33
CA GLY A 129 -20.16 -2.04 4.03
C GLY A 129 -19.44 -0.71 4.19
N ARG A 130 -19.85 0.34 3.47
CA ARG A 130 -19.15 1.64 3.39
C ARG A 130 -20.02 2.82 3.79
N LEU A 131 -21.34 2.74 3.58
CA LEU A 131 -22.26 3.82 3.88
C LEU A 131 -22.45 3.97 5.40
N ASN A 132 -22.24 5.16 5.95
CA ASN A 132 -22.51 5.39 7.36
C ASN A 132 -24.01 5.34 7.68
N PHE A 133 -24.33 4.88 8.90
CA PHE A 133 -25.70 4.63 9.33
C PHE A 133 -26.61 5.88 9.29
N ALA A 134 -26.05 7.07 9.57
CA ALA A 134 -26.84 8.31 9.56
C ALA A 134 -27.33 8.66 8.15
N LEU A 135 -26.48 8.49 7.13
CA LEU A 135 -26.89 8.66 5.74
C LEU A 135 -27.91 7.59 5.32
N TYR A 136 -27.63 6.31 5.62
CA TYR A 136 -28.55 5.23 5.29
C TYR A 136 -29.95 5.45 5.87
N LYS A 137 -30.03 5.86 7.13
CA LYS A 137 -31.31 6.17 7.81
C LYS A 137 -32.04 7.38 7.23
N ASN A 138 -31.32 8.34 6.66
CA ASN A 138 -31.90 9.55 6.07
C ASN A 138 -32.43 9.34 4.64
N ILE A 139 -32.12 8.22 3.99
CA ILE A 139 -32.70 7.89 2.68
C ILE A 139 -34.21 7.66 2.87
N PRO A 140 -35.08 8.37 2.11
CA PRO A 140 -36.54 8.19 2.21
C PRO A 140 -36.94 6.74 1.99
N GLU A 141 -37.94 6.27 2.76
CA GLU A 141 -38.42 4.88 2.69
C GLU A 141 -39.00 4.49 1.31
N ASN A 142 -39.57 5.44 0.60
CA ASN A 142 -40.11 5.27 -0.75
C ASN A 142 -39.07 5.27 -1.86
N VAL A 143 -37.80 5.55 -1.56
CA VAL A 143 -36.67 5.45 -2.53
C VAL A 143 -36.21 4.01 -2.60
N LYS A 144 -36.17 3.46 -3.82
CA LYS A 144 -35.64 2.12 -4.04
C LYS A 144 -34.10 2.13 -3.85
N LYS A 145 -33.61 1.22 -3.02
CA LYS A 145 -32.17 0.99 -2.81
C LYS A 145 -31.71 -0.27 -3.54
N VAL A 146 -30.55 -0.19 -4.17
CA VAL A 146 -29.79 -1.33 -4.70
C VAL A 146 -28.52 -1.44 -3.84
N GLU A 147 -28.44 -2.51 -3.07
CA GLU A 147 -27.33 -2.77 -2.16
C GLU A 147 -26.25 -3.58 -2.91
N GLU A 148 -25.26 -2.89 -3.41
CA GLU A 148 -24.15 -3.45 -4.20
C GLU A 148 -22.82 -2.85 -3.75
N ARG A 149 -21.76 -3.63 -3.87
CA ARG A 149 -20.39 -3.15 -3.63
C ARG A 149 -20.07 -2.01 -4.59
N ASN A 150 -19.45 -0.93 -4.06
CA ASN A 150 -19.00 0.18 -4.87
C ASN A 150 -18.04 -0.30 -5.98
N PRO A 151 -18.36 -0.07 -7.28
CA PRO A 151 -17.53 -0.54 -8.40
C PRO A 151 -16.14 0.12 -8.43
N ALA A 152 -15.98 1.33 -7.88
CA ALA A 152 -14.69 2.01 -7.80
C ALA A 152 -13.64 1.21 -7.01
N ILE A 153 -14.05 0.36 -6.05
CA ILE A 153 -13.14 -0.51 -5.30
C ILE A 153 -12.31 -1.40 -6.24
N LEU A 154 -12.96 -2.06 -7.18
CA LEU A 154 -12.25 -2.91 -8.14
C LEU A 154 -11.55 -2.09 -9.22
N PHE A 155 -12.18 -0.98 -9.67
CA PHE A 155 -11.61 -0.15 -10.73
C PHE A 155 -10.26 0.47 -10.34
N LYS A 156 -10.09 0.94 -9.09
CA LYS A 156 -8.83 1.50 -8.61
C LYS A 156 -7.80 0.45 -8.20
N CYS A 157 -8.26 -0.72 -7.75
CA CYS A 157 -7.38 -1.83 -7.39
C CYS A 157 -6.63 -2.40 -8.61
N VAL A 158 -7.28 -2.45 -9.78
CA VAL A 158 -6.68 -2.85 -11.06
C VAL A 158 -6.05 -1.63 -11.73
N LYS A 159 -4.75 -1.43 -11.49
CA LYS A 159 -3.99 -0.30 -12.03
C LYS A 159 -3.92 -0.38 -13.54
N ASN A 160 -4.14 0.77 -14.19
CA ASN A 160 -3.97 0.89 -15.63
C ASN A 160 -2.47 0.90 -16.02
N PRO A 161 -2.12 0.74 -17.31
CA PRO A 161 -0.71 0.67 -17.74
C PRO A 161 0.14 1.89 -17.33
N THR A 162 -0.45 3.09 -17.28
CA THR A 162 0.25 4.31 -16.84
C THR A 162 0.54 4.28 -15.33
N GLU A 163 -0.45 3.89 -14.53
CA GLU A 163 -0.27 3.71 -13.08
C GLU A 163 0.77 2.64 -12.78
N VAL A 164 0.75 1.50 -13.48
CA VAL A 164 1.74 0.41 -13.33
C VAL A 164 3.16 0.91 -13.62
N GLU A 165 3.36 1.66 -14.70
CA GLU A 165 4.69 2.20 -15.03
C GLU A 165 5.16 3.23 -13.98
N ASN A 166 4.26 4.09 -13.53
CA ASN A 166 4.55 5.06 -12.47
C ASN A 166 4.89 4.36 -11.14
N ILE A 167 4.15 3.32 -10.72
CA ILE A 167 4.48 2.55 -9.51
C ILE A 167 5.89 1.98 -9.59
N ARG A 168 6.29 1.40 -10.73
CA ARG A 168 7.67 0.92 -10.91
C ARG A 168 8.71 2.04 -10.73
N ILE A 169 8.39 3.27 -11.15
CA ILE A 169 9.27 4.43 -10.93
C ILE A 169 9.33 4.78 -9.44
N ALA A 170 8.19 4.80 -8.74
CA ALA A 170 8.12 5.05 -7.30
C ALA A 170 8.93 4.01 -6.52
N GLU A 171 8.77 2.73 -6.87
CA GLU A 171 9.50 1.61 -6.27
C GLU A 171 11.02 1.70 -6.50
N ILE A 172 11.48 2.10 -7.69
CA ILE A 172 12.90 2.34 -7.94
C ILE A 172 13.42 3.50 -7.08
N LYS A 173 12.67 4.61 -6.99
CA LYS A 173 13.05 5.76 -6.16
C LYS A 173 13.22 5.35 -4.70
N ASP A 174 12.23 4.68 -4.14
CA ASP A 174 12.27 4.26 -2.74
C ASP A 174 13.33 3.18 -2.50
N SER A 175 13.51 2.24 -3.45
CA SER A 175 14.58 1.24 -3.38
C SER A 175 15.97 1.87 -3.34
N VAL A 176 16.22 2.93 -4.12
CA VAL A 176 17.48 3.69 -4.06
C VAL A 176 17.68 4.34 -2.70
N ALA A 177 16.62 4.96 -2.14
CA ALA A 177 16.64 5.55 -0.80
C ALA A 177 16.98 4.49 0.26
N HIS A 178 16.32 3.33 0.21
CA HIS A 178 16.58 2.21 1.12
C HIS A 178 17.99 1.63 1.00
N VAL A 179 18.57 1.53 -0.20
CA VAL A 179 19.95 1.07 -0.39
C VAL A 179 20.94 2.06 0.24
N ARG A 180 20.74 3.36 0.07
CA ARG A 180 21.53 4.40 0.73
C ARG A 180 21.38 4.36 2.24
N PHE A 181 20.14 4.16 2.71
CA PHE A 181 19.83 4.02 4.12
C PHE A 181 20.49 2.79 4.74
N MET A 182 20.40 1.63 4.11
CA MET A 182 21.07 0.43 4.58
C MET A 182 22.58 0.62 4.65
N LYS A 183 23.20 1.23 3.61
CA LYS A 183 24.62 1.56 3.62
C LYS A 183 24.96 2.46 4.80
N TRP A 184 24.21 3.54 4.98
CA TRP A 184 24.42 4.48 6.08
C TRP A 184 24.32 3.81 7.45
N LEU A 185 23.28 2.99 7.68
CA LEU A 185 23.14 2.24 8.93
C LEU A 185 24.34 1.32 9.20
N LYS A 186 24.74 0.52 8.21
CA LYS A 186 25.87 -0.43 8.33
C LYS A 186 27.20 0.26 8.62
N GLU A 187 27.36 1.50 8.20
CA GLU A 187 28.59 2.26 8.38
C GLU A 187 28.64 3.06 9.68
N ASN A 188 27.49 3.40 10.28
CA ASN A 188 27.44 4.39 11.36
C ASN A 188 26.89 3.85 12.69
N VAL A 189 26.09 2.78 12.71
CA VAL A 189 25.64 2.17 13.98
C VAL A 189 26.84 1.73 14.81
N GLY A 190 26.86 2.13 16.08
CA GLY A 190 27.97 1.91 17.02
C GLY A 190 29.12 2.90 16.89
N LYS A 191 29.08 3.87 15.94
CA LYS A 191 30.07 4.94 15.80
C LYS A 191 29.49 6.32 16.16
N GLU A 192 28.22 6.53 15.91
CA GLU A 192 27.48 7.72 16.26
C GLU A 192 26.13 7.35 16.87
N THR A 193 25.52 8.27 17.63
CA THR A 193 24.21 8.04 18.24
C THR A 193 23.12 8.08 17.18
N ILE A 194 22.58 6.90 16.88
CA ILE A 194 21.42 6.71 16.00
C ILE A 194 20.30 6.07 16.83
N THR A 195 19.10 6.60 16.74
CA THR A 195 17.92 6.07 17.45
C THR A 195 16.88 5.58 16.43
N GLU A 196 15.86 4.86 16.91
CA GLU A 196 14.73 4.42 16.06
C GLU A 196 14.12 5.60 15.30
N MET A 197 13.84 6.72 15.97
CA MET A 197 13.25 7.90 15.35
C MET A 197 14.23 8.57 14.37
N SER A 198 15.49 8.79 14.76
CA SER A 198 16.46 9.41 13.85
C SER A 198 16.81 8.53 12.64
N ALA A 199 16.71 7.22 12.76
CA ALA A 199 16.84 6.32 11.62
C ALA A 199 15.67 6.48 10.64
N SER A 200 14.44 6.58 11.14
CA SER A 200 13.26 6.84 10.32
C SER A 200 13.36 8.18 9.58
N ASP A 201 13.72 9.26 10.31
CA ASP A 201 13.92 10.59 9.72
C ASP A 201 15.00 10.56 8.61
N LYS A 202 16.08 9.79 8.81
CA LYS A 202 17.17 9.66 7.83
C LYS A 202 16.71 8.98 6.54
N LEU A 203 15.84 8.00 6.62
CA LEU A 203 15.27 7.37 5.42
C LEU A 203 14.44 8.37 4.61
N ASP A 204 13.63 9.19 5.30
CA ASP A 204 12.83 10.23 4.63
C ASP A 204 13.71 11.34 4.00
N GLU A 205 14.87 11.66 4.59
CA GLU A 205 15.87 12.52 3.92
C GLU A 205 16.32 11.92 2.58
N PHE A 206 16.66 10.63 2.54
CA PHE A 206 17.06 9.96 1.28
C PHE A 206 15.89 9.89 0.28
N ARG A 207 14.65 9.69 0.73
CA ARG A 207 13.45 9.75 -0.12
C ARG A 207 13.26 11.12 -0.75
N ALA A 208 13.46 12.18 0.03
CA ALA A 208 13.36 13.56 -0.45
C ALA A 208 14.37 13.89 -1.56
N GLU A 209 15.57 13.28 -1.53
CA GLU A 209 16.57 13.44 -2.58
C GLU A 209 16.15 12.86 -3.94
N MET A 210 15.20 11.90 -3.96
CA MET A 210 14.78 11.23 -5.18
C MET A 210 13.83 12.07 -6.04
N GLY A 211 13.30 13.17 -5.50
CA GLY A 211 12.37 14.06 -6.17
C GLY A 211 10.94 13.49 -6.30
N GLY A 212 9.95 14.35 -6.13
CA GLY A 212 8.54 13.95 -6.16
C GLY A 212 8.02 13.28 -4.88
N PHE A 213 8.85 13.14 -3.85
CA PHE A 213 8.43 12.69 -2.53
C PHE A 213 7.50 13.73 -1.90
N ILE A 214 6.33 13.29 -1.45
CA ILE A 214 5.29 14.15 -0.86
C ILE A 214 5.29 13.97 0.66
N ARG A 215 5.30 12.71 1.12
CA ARG A 215 5.25 12.31 2.54
C ARG A 215 5.44 10.80 2.69
N PRO A 216 5.61 10.26 3.91
CA PRO A 216 5.40 8.84 4.16
C PRO A 216 4.00 8.38 3.74
N SER A 217 3.85 7.16 3.24
CA SER A 217 2.57 6.58 2.83
C SER A 217 1.74 6.07 4.02
N PHE A 218 2.38 5.89 5.18
CA PHE A 218 1.79 5.55 6.48
C PHE A 218 2.74 5.91 7.61
N GLY A 219 2.28 5.78 8.87
CA GLY A 219 3.11 6.03 10.05
C GLY A 219 4.25 5.02 10.14
N PRO A 220 5.53 5.47 10.10
CA PRO A 220 6.67 4.58 10.01
C PRO A 220 6.81 3.71 11.26
N ILE A 221 7.16 2.44 11.06
CA ILE A 221 7.63 1.54 12.09
C ILE A 221 9.15 1.49 12.00
N SER A 222 9.84 1.93 13.03
CA SER A 222 11.29 1.79 13.19
C SER A 222 11.51 1.18 14.56
N ALA A 223 11.76 -0.13 14.59
CA ALA A 223 11.68 -0.96 15.78
C ALA A 223 12.99 -1.72 16.01
N PHE A 224 13.69 -1.39 17.10
CA PHE A 224 14.99 -1.95 17.42
C PHE A 224 14.92 -3.03 18.50
N GLY A 225 15.65 -4.12 18.33
CA GLY A 225 15.74 -5.20 19.31
C GLY A 225 14.38 -5.79 19.66
N GLU A 226 13.99 -5.79 20.94
CA GLU A 226 12.73 -6.33 21.41
C GLU A 226 11.48 -5.58 20.92
N HIS A 227 11.62 -4.28 20.58
CA HIS A 227 10.52 -3.51 20.02
C HIS A 227 10.05 -4.09 18.68
N SER A 228 10.93 -4.71 17.91
CA SER A 228 10.58 -5.34 16.63
C SER A 228 9.66 -6.56 16.78
N ALA A 229 9.51 -7.10 18.00
CA ALA A 229 8.51 -8.14 18.27
C ALA A 229 7.08 -7.62 18.37
N ILE A 230 6.87 -6.30 18.39
CA ILE A 230 5.56 -5.65 18.38
C ILE A 230 5.22 -5.29 16.94
N VAL A 231 4.25 -6.03 16.36
CA VAL A 231 3.92 -5.97 14.91
C VAL A 231 3.66 -4.55 14.40
N HIS A 232 2.93 -3.75 15.18
CA HIS A 232 2.60 -2.35 14.87
C HIS A 232 3.24 -1.42 15.92
N TYR A 233 4.56 -1.56 16.14
CA TYR A 233 5.30 -0.66 17.01
C TYR A 233 5.29 0.76 16.46
N SER A 234 5.13 1.73 17.34
CA SER A 234 5.30 3.15 17.01
C SER A 234 6.27 3.75 18.01
N SER A 235 7.43 4.17 17.54
CA SER A 235 8.40 4.86 18.37
C SER A 235 7.88 6.24 18.78
N SER A 236 8.11 6.58 20.05
CA SER A 236 7.78 7.89 20.62
C SER A 236 9.00 8.43 21.38
N PRO A 237 9.04 9.72 21.72
CA PRO A 237 10.13 10.25 22.53
C PRO A 237 10.40 9.46 23.83
N GLU A 238 9.35 8.85 24.41
CA GLU A 238 9.42 8.09 25.67
C GLU A 238 9.95 6.66 25.46
N THR A 239 9.73 6.07 24.28
CA THR A 239 10.12 4.67 23.97
C THR A 239 11.34 4.58 23.09
N ASN A 240 11.77 5.68 22.47
CA ASN A 240 12.87 5.76 21.52
C ASN A 240 14.20 5.28 22.15
N VAL A 241 14.84 4.33 21.51
CA VAL A 241 16.10 3.74 21.98
C VAL A 241 17.24 3.95 20.96
N GLU A 242 18.47 3.92 21.46
CA GLU A 242 19.69 3.99 20.63
C GLU A 242 19.99 2.63 20.01
N LEU A 243 20.37 2.64 18.73
CA LEU A 243 20.79 1.45 17.97
C LEU A 243 22.21 1.05 18.35
N HIS A 244 22.44 -0.28 18.52
CA HIS A 244 23.74 -0.85 18.83
C HIS A 244 23.94 -2.20 18.12
N GLU A 245 25.14 -2.73 18.14
CA GLU A 245 25.44 -4.06 17.59
C GLU A 245 24.83 -5.18 18.43
N GLY A 246 24.66 -6.37 17.81
CA GLY A 246 24.20 -7.59 18.43
C GLY A 246 22.71 -7.91 18.26
N THR A 247 21.96 -7.08 17.53
CA THR A 247 20.52 -7.29 17.29
C THR A 247 20.06 -6.68 15.95
N PHE A 248 18.75 -6.64 15.72
CA PHE A 248 18.10 -6.15 14.51
C PHE A 248 17.45 -4.77 14.70
N LEU A 249 17.43 -4.00 13.63
CA LEU A 249 16.44 -2.95 13.38
C LEU A 249 15.49 -3.44 12.30
N MET A 250 14.20 -3.48 12.59
CA MET A 250 13.14 -3.67 11.61
C MET A 250 12.54 -2.31 11.26
N THR A 251 12.54 -1.96 9.97
CA THR A 251 11.86 -0.79 9.46
C THR A 251 10.76 -1.20 8.51
N ASP A 252 9.54 -0.80 8.82
CA ASP A 252 8.37 -0.97 7.98
C ASP A 252 7.86 0.43 7.66
N THR A 253 8.07 0.85 6.42
CA THR A 253 7.92 2.24 6.00
C THR A 253 7.58 2.32 4.53
N GLY A 254 6.85 3.36 4.15
CA GLY A 254 6.58 3.60 2.74
C GLY A 254 6.61 5.08 2.39
N ALA A 255 6.63 5.36 1.12
CA ALA A 255 6.70 6.69 0.53
C ALA A 255 5.49 6.97 -0.36
N GLY A 256 4.94 8.17 -0.28
CA GLY A 256 4.04 8.73 -1.28
C GLY A 256 4.83 9.63 -2.23
N PHE A 257 4.99 9.18 -3.46
CA PHE A 257 5.49 9.98 -4.59
C PHE A 257 4.33 10.36 -5.51
N TYR A 258 4.49 11.35 -6.37
CA TYR A 258 3.48 11.62 -7.41
C TYR A 258 3.23 10.40 -8.31
N GLU A 259 4.22 9.53 -8.44
CA GLU A 259 4.19 8.30 -9.23
C GLU A 259 3.49 7.12 -8.52
N GLY A 260 3.18 7.23 -7.22
CA GLY A 260 2.47 6.19 -6.46
C GLY A 260 2.91 6.10 -5.02
N SER A 261 2.36 5.14 -4.30
CA SER A 261 2.78 4.78 -2.94
C SER A 261 3.64 3.55 -2.95
N THR A 262 4.55 3.44 -1.97
CA THR A 262 5.36 2.25 -1.70
C THR A 262 5.09 1.74 -0.29
N ASP A 263 5.36 0.45 -0.06
CA ASP A 263 5.27 -0.24 1.20
C ASP A 263 6.41 -1.26 1.29
N ILE A 264 7.38 -1.00 2.16
CA ILE A 264 8.63 -1.77 2.21
C ILE A 264 9.02 -2.03 3.64
N THR A 265 9.08 -3.32 4.03
CA THR A 265 9.74 -3.71 5.27
C THR A 265 11.10 -4.34 5.02
N ARG A 266 12.11 -3.88 5.77
CA ARG A 266 13.42 -4.53 5.87
C ARG A 266 13.85 -4.66 7.32
N THR A 267 14.54 -5.76 7.59
CA THR A 267 15.22 -6.00 8.86
C THR A 267 16.73 -6.02 8.63
N TYR A 268 17.46 -5.23 9.41
CA TYR A 268 18.91 -5.04 9.30
C TYR A 268 19.62 -5.58 10.52
N ALA A 269 20.67 -6.40 10.31
CA ALA A 269 21.53 -6.90 11.37
C ALA A 269 22.71 -5.95 11.64
N PHE A 270 23.06 -5.73 12.89
CA PHE A 270 24.24 -4.96 13.27
C PHE A 270 25.21 -5.84 14.06
N GLY A 271 26.44 -5.94 13.54
CA GLY A 271 27.47 -6.82 14.11
C GLY A 271 27.06 -8.32 14.09
N GLU A 272 27.60 -9.09 15.03
CA GLU A 272 27.26 -10.50 15.17
C GLU A 272 25.91 -10.67 15.88
N VAL A 273 24.95 -11.30 15.22
CA VAL A 273 23.66 -11.69 15.78
C VAL A 273 23.62 -13.19 16.07
N SER A 274 22.76 -13.62 17.00
CA SER A 274 22.68 -15.03 17.40
C SER A 274 22.23 -15.94 16.26
N GLN A 275 22.58 -17.23 16.31
CA GLN A 275 22.21 -18.20 15.28
C GLN A 275 20.68 -18.31 15.14
N ILE A 276 19.93 -18.28 16.23
CA ILE A 276 18.47 -18.34 16.18
C ILE A 276 17.87 -17.11 15.47
N MET A 277 18.46 -15.93 15.62
CA MET A 277 18.04 -14.75 14.90
C MET A 277 18.31 -14.88 13.39
N LYS A 278 19.49 -15.42 13.01
CA LYS A 278 19.79 -15.72 11.59
C LYS A 278 18.82 -16.74 11.01
N ASP A 279 18.50 -17.79 11.77
CA ASP A 279 17.55 -18.83 11.35
C ASP A 279 16.15 -18.22 11.12
N HIS A 280 15.68 -17.39 12.04
CA HIS A 280 14.39 -16.70 11.93
C HIS A 280 14.35 -15.74 10.72
N PHE A 281 15.40 -14.93 10.55
CA PHE A 281 15.51 -14.04 9.38
C PHE A 281 15.46 -14.84 8.06
N THR A 282 16.20 -15.94 8.00
CA THR A 282 16.26 -16.78 6.81
C THR A 282 14.92 -17.45 6.51
N LEU A 283 14.18 -17.87 7.55
CA LEU A 283 12.81 -18.40 7.37
C LEU A 283 11.86 -17.35 6.76
N VAL A 284 11.95 -16.10 7.22
CA VAL A 284 11.15 -15.01 6.65
C VAL A 284 11.55 -14.75 5.20
N ALA A 285 12.85 -14.77 4.88
CA ALA A 285 13.33 -14.60 3.50
C ALA A 285 12.84 -15.74 2.58
N ILE A 286 12.92 -17.01 3.03
CA ILE A 286 12.38 -18.14 2.28
C ILE A 286 10.86 -18.00 2.07
N SER A 287 10.15 -17.56 3.10
CA SER A 287 8.69 -17.34 3.05
C SER A 287 8.29 -16.32 1.99
N ASN A 288 8.91 -15.15 2.00
CA ASN A 288 8.67 -14.07 1.03
C ASN A 288 8.98 -14.57 -0.40
N LEU A 289 10.15 -15.14 -0.64
CA LEU A 289 10.56 -15.64 -1.96
C LEU A 289 9.66 -16.78 -2.48
N ASN A 290 9.11 -17.61 -1.59
CA ASN A 290 8.17 -18.65 -1.97
C ASN A 290 6.85 -18.07 -2.44
N LEU A 291 6.32 -17.04 -1.75
CA LEU A 291 5.03 -16.43 -2.10
C LEU A 291 5.12 -15.68 -3.44
N ALA A 292 6.25 -15.07 -3.73
CA ALA A 292 6.49 -14.36 -4.98
C ALA A 292 6.66 -15.27 -6.22
N SER A 293 6.91 -16.58 -6.02
CA SER A 293 7.40 -17.47 -7.09
C SER A 293 6.35 -18.13 -7.99
N PRO A 294 5.05 -18.31 -7.64
CA PRO A 294 4.14 -19.13 -8.42
C PRO A 294 3.71 -18.50 -9.75
N ILE A 295 3.59 -19.36 -10.77
CA ILE A 295 2.72 -19.12 -11.92
C ILE A 295 1.39 -19.78 -11.60
N PHE A 296 0.28 -19.11 -11.84
CA PHE A 296 -1.02 -19.59 -11.41
C PHE A 296 -2.13 -19.32 -12.41
N LYS A 297 -3.21 -20.08 -12.33
CA LYS A 297 -4.36 -19.95 -13.22
C LYS A 297 -5.21 -18.74 -12.79
N LYS A 298 -5.67 -17.96 -13.74
CA LYS A 298 -6.65 -16.87 -13.53
C LYS A 298 -7.86 -17.37 -12.77
N GLY A 299 -8.30 -16.58 -11.80
CA GLY A 299 -9.40 -16.93 -10.87
C GLY A 299 -8.92 -17.37 -9.49
N CYS A 300 -7.61 -17.54 -9.29
CA CYS A 300 -7.04 -17.72 -7.95
C CYS A 300 -7.07 -16.41 -7.15
N CYS A 301 -7.18 -16.54 -5.83
CA CYS A 301 -7.10 -15.45 -4.85
C CYS A 301 -5.99 -15.73 -3.83
N GLY A 302 -5.74 -14.80 -2.90
CA GLY A 302 -4.66 -14.92 -1.93
C GLY A 302 -4.70 -16.19 -1.06
N MET A 303 -5.89 -16.71 -0.77
CA MET A 303 -6.04 -17.98 -0.03
C MET A 303 -5.39 -19.18 -0.72
N ASN A 304 -5.22 -19.14 -2.04
CA ASN A 304 -4.57 -20.24 -2.76
C ASN A 304 -3.05 -20.24 -2.55
N PHE A 305 -2.45 -19.14 -2.11
CA PHE A 305 -1.00 -18.94 -2.05
C PHE A 305 -0.45 -18.71 -0.65
N ASP A 306 -1.23 -18.22 0.29
CA ASP A 306 -0.78 -17.87 1.65
C ASP A 306 -0.03 -19.02 2.34
N TYR A 307 -0.42 -20.25 2.07
CA TYR A 307 0.28 -21.44 2.55
C TYR A 307 1.76 -21.49 2.11
N LEU A 308 2.12 -20.95 0.95
CA LEU A 308 3.52 -20.94 0.48
C LEU A 308 4.40 -20.10 1.40
N ALA A 309 3.86 -19.00 1.92
CA ALA A 309 4.53 -18.16 2.90
C ALA A 309 4.57 -18.82 4.29
N ARG A 310 3.46 -19.45 4.73
CA ARG A 310 3.37 -20.01 6.09
C ARG A 310 4.06 -21.35 6.25
N LYS A 311 4.19 -22.13 5.17
CA LYS A 311 4.77 -23.47 5.21
C LYS A 311 6.16 -23.53 5.91
N PRO A 312 7.14 -22.64 5.63
CA PRO A 312 8.43 -22.63 6.30
C PRO A 312 8.33 -22.55 7.83
N PHE A 313 7.33 -21.80 8.32
CA PHE A 313 7.06 -21.62 9.76
C PHE A 313 6.30 -22.82 10.33
N TRP A 314 5.20 -23.23 9.71
CA TRP A 314 4.36 -24.35 10.21
C TRP A 314 5.10 -25.67 10.30
N ASP A 315 6.02 -25.94 9.36
CA ASP A 315 6.91 -27.13 9.43
C ASP A 315 7.80 -27.14 10.70
N ARG A 316 7.92 -25.98 11.38
CA ARG A 316 8.72 -25.79 12.61
C ARG A 316 7.87 -25.47 13.85
N GLY A 317 6.54 -25.50 13.71
CA GLY A 317 5.62 -25.12 14.79
C GLY A 317 5.62 -23.64 15.12
N LEU A 318 6.00 -22.79 14.16
CA LEU A 318 6.01 -21.32 14.23
C LEU A 318 4.89 -20.75 13.36
N ASP A 319 4.49 -19.52 13.61
CA ASP A 319 3.54 -18.76 12.77
C ASP A 319 3.65 -17.26 13.05
N PHE A 320 2.95 -16.45 12.25
CA PHE A 320 2.67 -15.04 12.49
C PHE A 320 1.16 -14.78 12.41
N ASN A 321 0.65 -13.82 13.21
CA ASN A 321 -0.78 -13.63 13.46
C ASN A 321 -1.42 -12.50 12.62
N HIS A 322 -0.73 -11.95 11.63
CA HIS A 322 -1.28 -10.97 10.69
C HIS A 322 -1.54 -11.58 9.31
N GLY A 323 -2.16 -10.81 8.40
CA GLY A 323 -2.26 -11.18 6.99
C GLY A 323 -0.88 -11.22 6.36
N THR A 324 -0.70 -12.07 5.34
CA THR A 324 0.59 -12.14 4.65
C THR A 324 0.76 -11.02 3.62
N GLY A 325 -0.30 -10.28 3.34
CA GLY A 325 -0.25 -9.12 2.46
C GLY A 325 -1.63 -8.56 2.14
N HIS A 326 -1.63 -7.33 1.64
CA HIS A 326 -2.81 -6.55 1.26
C HIS A 326 -2.60 -5.84 -0.07
N GLY A 327 -3.68 -5.38 -0.71
CA GLY A 327 -3.56 -4.52 -1.89
C GLY A 327 -3.01 -3.14 -1.53
N VAL A 328 -2.34 -2.51 -2.49
CA VAL A 328 -1.68 -1.21 -2.34
C VAL A 328 -2.43 -0.13 -3.13
N GLY A 329 -2.74 0.99 -2.48
CA GLY A 329 -3.42 2.12 -3.11
C GLY A 329 -2.44 3.03 -3.86
N TYR A 330 -2.87 3.55 -5.00
CA TYR A 330 -2.08 4.46 -5.84
C TYR A 330 -2.15 5.90 -5.34
N LEU A 331 -1.20 6.30 -4.51
CA LEU A 331 -1.20 7.60 -3.82
C LEU A 331 -2.57 7.88 -3.17
N LEU A 332 -3.03 6.92 -2.38
CA LEU A 332 -4.27 6.89 -1.61
C LEU A 332 -4.00 6.21 -0.26
N ASN A 333 -4.98 5.53 0.35
CA ASN A 333 -4.74 4.68 1.50
C ASN A 333 -3.82 3.52 1.09
N ILE A 334 -2.78 3.26 1.88
CA ILE A 334 -1.83 2.19 1.59
C ILE A 334 -2.50 0.82 1.59
N HIS A 335 -3.40 0.54 2.54
CA HIS A 335 -4.19 -0.68 2.57
C HIS A 335 -5.39 -0.56 1.63
N GLU A 336 -5.35 -1.26 0.51
CA GLU A 336 -6.40 -1.23 -0.50
C GLU A 336 -6.98 -2.63 -0.77
N GLY A 337 -8.27 -2.85 -0.43
CA GLY A 337 -8.97 -4.03 -0.91
C GLY A 337 -9.29 -3.95 -2.43
N PRO A 338 -9.79 -5.03 -3.07
CA PRO A 338 -10.44 -6.19 -2.44
C PRO A 338 -9.57 -7.47 -2.43
N ALA A 339 -8.32 -7.42 -2.75
CA ALA A 339 -7.42 -8.57 -2.80
C ALA A 339 -6.31 -8.47 -1.73
N GLY A 340 -5.80 -9.61 -1.27
CA GLY A 340 -4.72 -9.71 -0.30
C GLY A 340 -4.37 -11.17 -0.03
N PHE A 341 -3.25 -11.43 0.66
CA PHE A 341 -2.83 -12.77 1.06
C PHE A 341 -3.29 -13.10 2.48
N ARG A 342 -4.15 -14.10 2.62
CA ARG A 342 -4.62 -14.64 3.90
C ARG A 342 -4.95 -16.11 3.76
N TYR A 343 -4.65 -16.93 4.79
CA TYR A 343 -4.99 -18.37 4.78
C TYR A 343 -6.48 -18.65 5.02
N THR A 344 -7.25 -17.67 5.48
CA THR A 344 -8.70 -17.77 5.70
C THR A 344 -9.43 -16.73 4.89
N TYR A 345 -10.69 -17.05 4.52
CA TYR A 345 -11.55 -16.11 3.84
C TYR A 345 -11.83 -14.86 4.69
N ARG A 346 -11.68 -13.70 4.08
CA ARG A 346 -12.07 -12.41 4.65
C ARG A 346 -12.82 -11.60 3.59
N ALA A 347 -14.04 -11.22 3.91
CA ALA A 347 -14.85 -10.38 3.03
C ALA A 347 -14.12 -9.06 2.72
N GLY A 348 -14.05 -8.68 1.44
CA GLY A 348 -13.36 -7.48 0.98
C GLY A 348 -11.84 -7.60 0.82
N GLU A 349 -11.25 -8.81 1.03
CA GLU A 349 -9.82 -9.08 0.82
C GLU A 349 -9.57 -10.42 0.10
N SER A 350 -10.61 -11.06 -0.40
CA SER A 350 -10.50 -12.42 -0.99
C SER A 350 -10.98 -12.48 -2.45
N ASP A 351 -10.96 -11.35 -3.14
CA ASP A 351 -11.25 -11.33 -4.58
C ASP A 351 -10.13 -12.01 -5.36
N ALA A 352 -10.48 -12.57 -6.52
CA ALA A 352 -9.51 -13.16 -7.44
C ALA A 352 -8.55 -12.12 -7.99
N PHE A 353 -7.28 -12.49 -8.08
CA PHE A 353 -6.25 -11.63 -8.65
C PHE A 353 -6.50 -11.33 -10.12
N GLN A 354 -6.24 -10.08 -10.51
CA GLN A 354 -6.29 -9.61 -11.88
C GLN A 354 -4.98 -8.88 -12.23
N PRO A 355 -4.53 -8.95 -13.50
CA PRO A 355 -3.37 -8.18 -13.96
C PRO A 355 -3.52 -6.69 -13.65
N GLY A 356 -2.47 -6.07 -13.14
CA GLY A 356 -2.47 -4.68 -12.69
C GLY A 356 -2.77 -4.49 -11.20
N MET A 357 -3.15 -5.54 -10.46
CA MET A 357 -3.21 -5.47 -8.99
C MET A 357 -1.80 -5.46 -8.39
N VAL A 358 -1.59 -4.65 -7.37
CA VAL A 358 -0.36 -4.61 -6.57
C VAL A 358 -0.71 -5.06 -5.16
N ILE A 359 0.04 -6.05 -4.66
CA ILE A 359 -0.24 -6.72 -3.38
C ILE A 359 1.07 -6.83 -2.59
N THR A 360 1.08 -6.52 -1.29
CA THR A 360 2.25 -6.74 -0.44
C THR A 360 2.48 -8.23 -0.16
N ASP A 361 3.72 -8.59 0.09
CA ASP A 361 4.19 -9.92 0.51
C ASP A 361 5.09 -9.70 1.72
N GLU A 362 4.50 -9.78 2.92
CA GLU A 362 5.06 -9.30 4.19
C GLU A 362 5.09 -10.36 5.32
N PRO A 363 5.57 -11.57 5.09
CA PRO A 363 5.69 -12.54 6.17
C PRO A 363 6.62 -12.05 7.28
N GLY A 364 6.39 -12.52 8.51
CA GLY A 364 7.20 -12.14 9.65
C GLY A 364 7.33 -13.22 10.71
N ILE A 365 8.15 -12.94 11.72
CA ILE A 365 8.25 -13.72 12.96
C ILE A 365 8.52 -12.75 14.11
N TYR A 366 7.87 -12.97 15.25
CA TYR A 366 7.89 -12.04 16.37
C TYR A 366 8.08 -12.81 17.68
N ILE A 367 9.24 -12.61 18.33
CA ILE A 367 9.64 -13.32 19.55
C ILE A 367 9.66 -12.32 20.70
N GLU A 368 8.61 -12.33 21.52
CA GLU A 368 8.41 -11.42 22.64
C GLU A 368 9.67 -11.36 23.54
N GLY A 369 10.08 -10.13 23.89
CA GLY A 369 11.26 -9.84 24.71
C GLY A 369 12.60 -10.16 24.03
N SER A 370 12.62 -10.36 22.70
CA SER A 370 13.84 -10.69 21.96
C SER A 370 13.95 -9.91 20.65
N HIS A 371 13.27 -10.33 19.60
CA HIS A 371 13.37 -9.74 18.27
C HIS A 371 12.16 -10.04 17.39
N GLY A 372 11.94 -9.20 16.40
CA GLY A 372 11.05 -9.45 15.27
C GLY A 372 11.79 -9.34 13.94
N VAL A 373 11.28 -10.02 12.94
CA VAL A 373 11.71 -9.93 11.55
C VAL A 373 10.48 -9.84 10.67
N ARG A 374 10.42 -8.84 9.80
CA ARG A 374 9.50 -8.78 8.65
C ARG A 374 10.32 -8.41 7.42
N LEU A 375 10.05 -9.04 6.32
CA LEU A 375 10.61 -8.71 5.00
C LEU A 375 9.44 -8.58 4.05
N GLU A 376 9.35 -7.46 3.39
CA GLU A 376 8.21 -7.11 2.56
C GLU A 376 8.63 -6.60 1.20
N ASN A 377 7.93 -7.10 0.19
CA ASN A 377 7.98 -6.61 -1.18
C ASN A 377 6.57 -6.34 -1.69
N GLU A 378 6.41 -5.39 -2.59
CA GLU A 378 5.22 -5.30 -3.43
C GLU A 378 5.32 -6.25 -4.62
N LEU A 379 4.23 -6.95 -4.91
CA LEU A 379 4.07 -7.87 -6.02
C LEU A 379 3.03 -7.33 -7.01
N LEU A 380 3.44 -7.11 -8.25
CA LEU A 380 2.54 -6.80 -9.35
C LEU A 380 2.01 -8.10 -9.96
N VAL A 381 0.68 -8.20 -10.09
CA VAL A 381 0.05 -9.31 -10.82
C VAL A 381 0.18 -9.05 -12.32
N CYS A 382 0.82 -9.97 -13.02
CA CYS A 382 1.11 -9.89 -14.45
C CYS A 382 0.40 -10.99 -15.27
N GLU A 383 0.11 -10.69 -16.55
CA GLU A 383 -0.35 -11.69 -17.50
C GLU A 383 0.78 -12.66 -17.85
N GLY A 384 0.48 -13.96 -17.78
CA GLY A 384 1.36 -15.04 -18.20
C GLY A 384 0.90 -15.71 -19.50
N GLU A 385 1.23 -16.98 -19.64
CA GLU A 385 0.88 -17.76 -20.82
C GLU A 385 -0.64 -17.99 -20.92
N LYS A 386 -1.14 -18.01 -22.15
CA LYS A 386 -2.49 -18.47 -22.49
C LYS A 386 -2.41 -19.68 -23.40
N ASN A 387 -3.01 -20.80 -22.97
CA ASN A 387 -2.99 -22.07 -23.70
C ASN A 387 -4.34 -22.80 -23.58
N GLU A 388 -4.42 -24.08 -24.00
CA GLU A 388 -5.65 -24.89 -23.97
C GLU A 388 -6.18 -25.13 -22.54
N TYR A 389 -5.37 -24.97 -21.50
CA TYR A 389 -5.78 -25.10 -20.08
C TYR A 389 -6.31 -23.80 -19.47
N GLY A 390 -6.16 -22.65 -20.17
CA GLY A 390 -6.67 -21.35 -19.78
C GLY A 390 -5.64 -20.24 -19.78
N GLU A 391 -5.94 -19.17 -19.04
CA GLU A 391 -5.08 -18.02 -18.83
C GLU A 391 -4.30 -18.18 -17.52
N PHE A 392 -2.98 -17.96 -17.59
CA PHE A 392 -2.10 -18.00 -16.43
C PHE A 392 -1.61 -16.61 -16.08
N LEU A 393 -1.36 -16.38 -14.82
CA LEU A 393 -0.81 -15.15 -14.25
C LEU A 393 0.45 -15.49 -13.45
N TYR A 394 1.23 -14.46 -13.12
CA TYR A 394 2.38 -14.58 -12.23
C TYR A 394 2.56 -13.30 -11.40
N PHE A 395 3.36 -13.38 -10.35
CA PHE A 395 3.76 -12.22 -9.56
C PHE A 395 5.13 -11.71 -10.02
N GLU A 396 5.24 -10.41 -10.24
CA GLU A 396 6.50 -9.69 -10.46
C GLU A 396 6.84 -8.90 -9.20
N PRO A 397 7.90 -9.23 -8.45
CA PRO A 397 8.38 -8.37 -7.38
C PRO A 397 8.83 -7.03 -7.96
N ILE A 398 8.27 -5.94 -7.46
CA ILE A 398 8.60 -4.58 -7.94
C ILE A 398 9.37 -3.76 -6.90
N THR A 399 9.60 -4.29 -5.69
CA THR A 399 10.47 -3.72 -4.67
C THR A 399 11.90 -4.23 -4.87
N TYR A 400 12.88 -3.34 -4.97
CA TYR A 400 14.27 -3.65 -5.32
C TYR A 400 15.24 -3.29 -4.20
N VAL A 401 14.97 -3.74 -2.97
CA VAL A 401 15.84 -3.56 -1.80
C VAL A 401 16.44 -4.92 -1.43
N PRO A 402 17.77 -5.04 -1.22
CA PRO A 402 18.35 -6.34 -0.89
C PRO A 402 17.90 -6.83 0.49
N PHE A 403 17.80 -8.14 0.65
CA PHE A 403 17.74 -8.75 1.97
C PHE A 403 19.16 -8.75 2.58
N ASP A 404 19.26 -8.48 3.88
CA ASP A 404 20.53 -8.35 4.55
C ASP A 404 21.28 -9.68 4.64
N LEU A 405 22.32 -9.86 3.83
CA LEU A 405 23.10 -11.10 3.79
C LEU A 405 23.87 -11.38 5.10
N ASP A 406 24.08 -10.38 5.96
CA ASP A 406 24.72 -10.58 7.27
C ASP A 406 23.79 -11.34 8.24
N ALA A 407 22.47 -11.33 7.97
CA ALA A 407 21.44 -12.05 8.74
C ALA A 407 21.06 -13.40 8.13
N ILE A 408 21.55 -13.76 6.94
CA ILE A 408 21.21 -15.03 6.29
C ILE A 408 22.03 -16.18 6.88
N ASN A 409 21.35 -17.30 7.19
CA ASN A 409 21.96 -18.60 7.43
C ASN A 409 21.79 -19.49 6.18
N PRO A 410 22.81 -19.64 5.31
CA PRO A 410 22.68 -20.42 4.09
C PRO A 410 22.54 -21.94 4.33
N ASP A 411 22.81 -22.43 5.53
CA ASP A 411 22.78 -23.86 5.85
C ASP A 411 21.33 -24.41 5.94
N ILE A 412 20.35 -23.54 6.24
CA ILE A 412 18.93 -23.93 6.28
C ILE A 412 18.19 -23.69 4.95
N MET A 413 18.87 -23.14 3.94
CA MET A 413 18.35 -22.92 2.59
C MET A 413 18.68 -24.11 1.69
N ASN A 414 17.67 -24.64 0.98
CA ASN A 414 17.90 -25.60 -0.09
C ASN A 414 18.41 -24.91 -1.36
N ALA A 415 18.71 -25.67 -2.43
CA ALA A 415 19.26 -25.11 -3.66
C ALA A 415 18.26 -24.15 -4.36
N GLU A 416 16.97 -24.43 -4.31
CA GLU A 416 15.92 -23.59 -4.91
C GLU A 416 15.76 -22.28 -4.13
N ASP A 417 15.81 -22.31 -2.80
CA ASP A 417 15.76 -21.10 -1.97
C ASP A 417 16.95 -20.17 -2.28
N LYS A 418 18.16 -20.73 -2.41
CA LYS A 418 19.36 -19.96 -2.79
C LYS A 418 19.24 -19.38 -4.19
N GLU A 419 18.75 -20.14 -5.16
CA GLU A 419 18.54 -19.69 -6.53
C GLU A 419 17.54 -18.51 -6.58
N ARG A 420 16.41 -18.61 -5.85
CA ARG A 420 15.43 -17.52 -5.75
C ARG A 420 16.04 -16.26 -5.14
N LEU A 421 16.77 -16.38 -4.03
CA LEU A 421 17.44 -15.24 -3.40
C LEU A 421 18.49 -14.61 -4.34
N ASN A 422 19.32 -15.43 -4.98
CA ASN A 422 20.34 -14.95 -5.91
C ASN A 422 19.71 -14.25 -7.13
N THR A 423 18.62 -14.77 -7.66
CA THR A 423 17.86 -14.17 -8.77
C THR A 423 17.26 -12.83 -8.35
N TYR A 424 16.61 -12.77 -7.17
CA TYR A 424 16.08 -11.53 -6.62
C TYR A 424 17.20 -10.48 -6.45
N HIS A 425 18.31 -10.84 -5.83
CA HIS A 425 19.45 -9.93 -5.63
C HIS A 425 20.09 -9.46 -6.94
N ALA A 426 20.17 -10.34 -7.96
CA ALA A 426 20.64 -9.92 -9.28
C ALA A 426 19.73 -8.87 -9.90
N THR A 427 18.40 -9.03 -9.77
CA THR A 427 17.39 -8.06 -10.22
C THR A 427 17.54 -6.73 -9.44
N VAL A 428 17.71 -6.79 -8.12
CA VAL A 428 17.97 -5.61 -7.29
C VAL A 428 19.16 -4.82 -7.80
N TYR A 429 20.29 -5.51 -8.03
CA TYR A 429 21.50 -4.85 -8.55
C TYR A 429 21.27 -4.24 -9.93
N GLU A 430 20.62 -4.96 -10.84
CA GLU A 430 20.30 -4.48 -12.19
C GLU A 430 19.45 -3.20 -12.17
N LYS A 431 18.38 -3.20 -11.35
CA LYS A 431 17.40 -2.12 -11.31
C LYS A 431 17.90 -0.88 -10.59
N VAL A 432 18.66 -1.04 -9.51
CA VAL A 432 19.05 0.07 -8.62
C VAL A 432 20.42 0.66 -8.99
N SER A 433 21.37 -0.16 -9.42
CA SER A 433 22.75 0.31 -9.68
C SER A 433 22.85 1.47 -10.69
N PRO A 434 21.98 1.64 -11.71
CA PRO A 434 22.05 2.79 -12.61
C PRO A 434 21.89 4.16 -11.93
N TYR A 435 21.28 4.20 -10.74
CA TYR A 435 20.96 5.42 -9.99
C TYR A 435 21.95 5.70 -8.85
N LEU A 436 22.96 4.84 -8.68
CA LEU A 436 23.96 4.92 -7.63
C LEU A 436 25.32 5.46 -8.17
N ASN A 437 26.10 6.09 -7.30
CA ASN A 437 27.48 6.40 -7.59
C ASN A 437 28.38 5.14 -7.51
N ASP A 438 29.64 5.25 -7.89
CA ASP A 438 30.54 4.08 -8.00
C ASP A 438 30.79 3.41 -6.62
N GLU A 439 30.89 4.19 -5.54
CA GLU A 439 31.05 3.65 -4.18
C GLU A 439 29.80 2.88 -3.73
N GLU A 440 28.64 3.46 -3.94
CA GLU A 440 27.34 2.84 -3.62
C GLU A 440 27.12 1.55 -4.44
N LYS A 441 27.53 1.53 -5.72
CA LYS A 441 27.48 0.33 -6.57
C LYS A 441 28.32 -0.81 -6.04
N GLU A 442 29.57 -0.53 -5.67
CA GLU A 442 30.46 -1.56 -5.11
C GLU A 442 29.95 -2.05 -3.76
N TRP A 443 29.36 -1.16 -2.96
CA TRP A 443 28.72 -1.54 -1.71
C TRP A 443 27.50 -2.44 -1.96
N LEU A 444 26.58 -2.05 -2.86
CA LEU A 444 25.39 -2.84 -3.21
C LEU A 444 25.78 -4.22 -3.75
N LYS A 445 26.81 -4.31 -4.59
CA LYS A 445 27.33 -5.57 -5.12
C LYS A 445 27.75 -6.56 -4.02
N LYS A 446 28.28 -6.06 -2.89
CA LYS A 446 28.58 -6.90 -1.73
C LYS A 446 27.32 -7.53 -1.13
N TYR A 447 26.23 -6.75 -1.04
CA TYR A 447 24.96 -7.20 -0.42
C TYR A 447 24.00 -7.89 -1.39
N THR A 448 24.34 -7.92 -2.69
CA THR A 448 23.57 -8.65 -3.73
C THR A 448 24.39 -9.80 -4.34
N ARG A 449 25.52 -10.19 -3.75
CA ARG A 449 26.32 -11.33 -4.22
C ARG A 449 25.55 -12.64 -4.07
N ALA A 450 25.83 -13.60 -4.93
CA ALA A 450 25.30 -14.96 -4.79
C ALA A 450 25.87 -15.66 -3.53
N ILE A 451 25.05 -16.54 -2.93
CA ILE A 451 25.40 -17.35 -1.76
C ILE A 451 25.29 -18.85 -2.05
#